data_e51c99e123b171d67eb2219d021ebc82
#
_entry.id   e51c99e123b171d67eb2219d021ebc82
#
_cell.length_a   1.000
_cell.length_b   1.000
_cell.length_c   1.000
_cell.angle_alpha   90.00
_cell.angle_beta   90.00
_cell.angle_gamma   90.00
#
_symmetry.space_group_name_H-M   'P 1'
#
loop_
_entity.id
_entity.type
_entity.pdbx_description
1 polymer ?
#
loop_
_entity_poly.entity_id
_entity_poly.type
_entity_poly.pdbx_seq_one_letter_code
_entity_poly.pdbx_strand_id
1 'polypeptide(L)'
;MRRKSEAKRTAILQTALAVFCEVGFEAASMSQIAARVGGSKATLYNYFPSKEELLLEAMHASAREHGENIIALIGSNGDVRLQLIRFANSLMQVLATAETQQLLRVAISVSGKSTTGRHFFDLGTEVVWQRVALFMENQAQAGYLRKDDPDVMAMHFRTLCECDLMAHLLGAGPVLNRDQINAKATLLVDLFLRAHGEKQL
;
A
#
# COMPACT_ATOMS: atom_id res chain seq x y z
N MET A 1 -25.31 23.22 -14.46
CA MET A 1 -24.03 22.73 -13.88
C MET A 1 -23.83 21.26 -14.28
N ARG A 2 -22.83 20.94 -15.06
CA ARG A 2 -22.57 19.55 -15.54
C ARG A 2 -22.10 18.72 -14.35
N ARG A 3 -22.85 17.66 -14.00
CA ARG A 3 -22.54 16.77 -12.87
C ARG A 3 -21.16 16.14 -13.11
N LYS A 4 -20.24 16.24 -12.14
CA LYS A 4 -18.92 15.60 -12.20
C LYS A 4 -19.13 14.09 -12.39
N SER A 5 -18.57 13.51 -13.44
CA SER A 5 -18.68 12.07 -13.70
C SER A 5 -17.64 11.32 -12.90
N GLU A 6 -18.05 10.31 -12.15
CA GLU A 6 -17.13 9.46 -11.37
C GLU A 6 -16.13 8.74 -12.28
N ALA A 7 -16.61 8.25 -13.44
CA ALA A 7 -15.72 7.64 -14.44
C ALA A 7 -14.63 8.60 -14.91
N LYS A 8 -14.97 9.89 -15.12
CA LYS A 8 -13.98 10.89 -15.51
C LYS A 8 -13.01 11.23 -14.38
N ARG A 9 -13.50 11.25 -13.13
CA ARG A 9 -12.66 11.44 -11.94
C ARG A 9 -11.61 10.31 -11.83
N THR A 10 -12.04 9.06 -11.95
CA THR A 10 -11.15 7.89 -11.95
C THR A 10 -10.11 7.94 -13.07
N ALA A 11 -10.52 8.28 -14.31
CA ALA A 11 -9.60 8.42 -15.43
C ALA A 11 -8.55 9.52 -15.20
N ILE A 12 -8.94 10.64 -14.55
CA ILE A 12 -8.00 11.70 -14.17
C ILE A 12 -6.99 11.18 -13.17
N LEU A 13 -7.43 10.48 -12.10
CA LEU A 13 -6.56 9.95 -11.06
C LEU A 13 -5.54 8.96 -11.63
N GLN A 14 -5.98 8.01 -12.45
CA GLN A 14 -5.10 7.02 -13.10
C GLN A 14 -4.07 7.69 -14.02
N THR A 15 -4.52 8.65 -14.85
CA THR A 15 -3.59 9.37 -15.74
C THR A 15 -2.62 10.23 -14.95
N ALA A 16 -3.07 10.91 -13.90
CA ALA A 16 -2.21 11.72 -13.05
C ALA A 16 -1.15 10.88 -12.36
N LEU A 17 -1.53 9.72 -11.81
CA LEU A 17 -0.60 8.79 -11.18
C LEU A 17 0.48 8.35 -12.17
N ALA A 18 0.10 7.95 -13.39
CA ALA A 18 1.04 7.56 -14.43
C ALA A 18 2.03 8.69 -14.76
N VAL A 19 1.53 9.94 -14.93
CA VAL A 19 2.41 11.10 -15.20
C VAL A 19 3.35 11.37 -14.03
N PHE A 20 2.87 11.34 -12.79
CA PHE A 20 3.72 11.54 -11.60
C PHE A 20 4.79 10.46 -11.48
N CYS A 21 4.47 9.21 -11.80
CA CYS A 21 5.44 8.13 -11.82
C CYS A 21 6.46 8.25 -12.96
N GLU A 22 6.07 8.75 -14.13
CA GLU A 22 6.96 8.89 -15.29
C GLU A 22 7.98 10.02 -15.15
N VAL A 23 7.53 11.21 -14.72
CA VAL A 23 8.36 12.42 -14.71
C VAL A 23 8.67 12.99 -13.34
N GLY A 24 8.11 12.40 -12.28
CA GLY A 24 8.17 12.91 -10.91
C GLY A 24 7.19 14.06 -10.65
N PHE A 25 6.96 14.35 -9.35
CA PHE A 25 5.98 15.37 -8.95
C PHE A 25 6.36 16.78 -9.42
N GLU A 26 7.63 17.18 -9.27
CA GLU A 26 8.06 18.55 -9.58
C GLU A 26 7.92 18.88 -11.08
N ALA A 27 8.33 17.97 -11.98
CA ALA A 27 8.27 18.15 -13.42
C ALA A 27 6.87 17.98 -14.02
N ALA A 28 5.98 17.27 -13.33
CA ALA A 28 4.59 17.09 -13.77
C ALA A 28 3.81 18.41 -13.70
N SER A 29 2.94 18.64 -14.69
CA SER A 29 2.07 19.81 -14.74
C SER A 29 0.60 19.45 -14.95
N MET A 30 -0.31 20.26 -14.38
CA MET A 30 -1.76 20.12 -14.59
C MET A 30 -2.15 20.21 -16.09
N SER A 31 -1.39 20.97 -16.88
CA SER A 31 -1.62 21.07 -18.33
C SER A 31 -1.28 19.77 -19.05
N GLN A 32 -0.16 19.13 -18.72
CA GLN A 32 0.26 17.84 -19.26
C GLN A 32 -0.75 16.73 -18.92
N ILE A 33 -1.19 16.68 -17.67
CA ILE A 33 -2.19 15.71 -17.22
C ILE A 33 -3.52 15.93 -17.94
N ALA A 34 -3.98 17.19 -18.05
CA ALA A 34 -5.21 17.53 -18.75
C ALA A 34 -5.18 17.12 -20.22
N ALA A 35 -4.07 17.38 -20.92
CA ALA A 35 -3.89 16.99 -22.32
C ALA A 35 -3.94 15.45 -22.48
N ARG A 36 -3.29 14.69 -21.58
CA ARG A 36 -3.25 13.23 -21.63
C ARG A 36 -4.61 12.58 -21.33
N VAL A 37 -5.44 13.22 -20.47
CA VAL A 37 -6.83 12.79 -20.19
C VAL A 37 -7.80 13.13 -21.32
N GLY A 38 -7.37 13.98 -22.29
CA GLY A 38 -8.26 14.49 -23.34
C GLY A 38 -9.24 15.54 -22.81
N GLY A 39 -8.78 16.43 -21.93
CA GLY A 39 -9.58 17.51 -21.33
C GLY A 39 -8.86 18.85 -21.30
N SER A 40 -9.56 19.91 -20.87
CA SER A 40 -8.95 21.20 -20.63
C SER A 40 -8.37 21.31 -19.24
N LYS A 41 -7.38 22.20 -19.06
CA LYS A 41 -6.82 22.56 -17.76
C LYS A 41 -7.91 23.05 -16.78
N ALA A 42 -8.86 23.83 -17.27
CA ALA A 42 -10.01 24.30 -16.48
C ALA A 42 -10.89 23.13 -16.00
N THR A 43 -11.11 22.13 -16.87
CA THR A 43 -11.82 20.91 -16.46
C THR A 43 -11.09 20.19 -15.33
N LEU A 44 -9.77 20.05 -15.42
CA LEU A 44 -8.98 19.37 -14.40
C LEU A 44 -9.06 20.11 -13.04
N TYR A 45 -8.90 21.44 -13.02
CA TYR A 45 -9.03 22.25 -11.83
C TYR A 45 -10.45 22.22 -11.20
N ASN A 46 -11.49 21.95 -11.98
CA ASN A 46 -12.83 21.72 -11.45
C ASN A 46 -12.95 20.43 -10.64
N TYR A 47 -12.10 19.43 -10.89
CA TYR A 47 -12.07 18.18 -10.12
C TYR A 47 -11.10 18.25 -8.95
N PHE A 48 -9.92 18.83 -9.16
CA PHE A 48 -8.82 18.88 -8.21
C PHE A 48 -8.22 20.27 -8.19
N PRO A 49 -8.37 21.03 -7.10
CA PRO A 49 -7.96 22.44 -6.98
C PRO A 49 -6.45 22.66 -7.13
N SER A 50 -5.63 21.63 -6.82
CA SER A 50 -4.18 21.73 -6.89
C SER A 50 -3.53 20.43 -7.40
N LYS A 51 -2.25 20.53 -7.76
CA LYS A 51 -1.44 19.37 -8.15
C LYS A 51 -1.18 18.44 -6.96
N GLU A 52 -1.03 19.01 -5.78
CA GLU A 52 -0.83 18.32 -4.52
C GLU A 52 -2.06 17.49 -4.13
N GLU A 53 -3.25 18.07 -4.24
CA GLU A 53 -4.50 17.37 -3.96
C GLU A 53 -4.76 16.26 -4.98
N LEU A 54 -4.47 16.52 -6.27
CA LEU A 54 -4.56 15.50 -7.30
C LEU A 54 -3.60 14.33 -7.04
N LEU A 55 -2.35 14.61 -6.62
CA LEU A 55 -1.39 13.56 -6.24
C LEU A 55 -1.92 12.74 -5.07
N LEU A 56 -2.32 13.40 -3.98
CA LEU A 56 -2.82 12.73 -2.77
C LEU A 56 -3.99 11.80 -3.08
N GLU A 57 -4.97 12.30 -3.82
CA GLU A 57 -6.15 11.53 -4.21
C GLU A 57 -5.81 10.36 -5.16
N ALA A 58 -4.87 10.55 -6.08
CA ALA A 58 -4.41 9.49 -6.97
C ALA A 58 -3.67 8.38 -6.20
N MET A 59 -2.83 8.76 -5.24
CA MET A 59 -2.13 7.83 -4.35
C MET A 59 -3.11 7.05 -3.46
N HIS A 60 -4.11 7.73 -2.89
CA HIS A 60 -5.15 7.06 -2.07
C HIS A 60 -5.99 6.08 -2.89
N ALA A 61 -6.36 6.45 -4.13
CA ALA A 61 -7.13 5.55 -4.98
C ALA A 61 -6.36 4.25 -5.27
N SER A 62 -5.07 4.36 -5.60
CA SER A 62 -4.19 3.21 -5.82
C SER A 62 -3.99 2.38 -4.56
N ALA A 63 -3.69 3.01 -3.43
CA ALA A 63 -3.47 2.32 -2.15
C ALA A 63 -4.72 1.58 -1.66
N ARG A 64 -5.91 2.16 -1.86
CA ARG A 64 -7.18 1.54 -1.46
C ARG A 64 -7.46 0.29 -2.28
N GLU A 65 -7.30 0.35 -3.59
CA GLU A 65 -7.53 -0.80 -4.47
C GLU A 65 -6.68 -2.01 -4.07
N HIS A 66 -5.39 -1.81 -3.81
CA HIS A 66 -4.50 -2.87 -3.37
C HIS A 66 -4.74 -3.29 -1.92
N GLY A 67 -4.98 -2.33 -1.02
CA GLY A 67 -5.17 -2.56 0.40
C GLY A 67 -6.40 -3.40 0.72
N GLU A 68 -7.55 -3.11 0.10
CA GLU A 68 -8.79 -3.87 0.29
C GLU A 68 -8.63 -5.34 -0.13
N ASN A 69 -7.96 -5.58 -1.27
CA ASN A 69 -7.69 -6.93 -1.75
C ASN A 69 -6.77 -7.72 -0.82
N ILE A 70 -5.76 -7.07 -0.25
CA ILE A 70 -4.81 -7.72 0.69
C ILE A 70 -5.47 -7.99 2.03
N ILE A 71 -6.24 -7.03 2.58
CA ILE A 71 -6.97 -7.19 3.84
C ILE A 71 -7.99 -8.32 3.76
N ALA A 72 -8.64 -8.51 2.62
CA ALA A 72 -9.61 -9.59 2.42
C ALA A 72 -9.00 -11.00 2.56
N LEU A 73 -7.67 -11.13 2.54
CA LEU A 73 -6.97 -12.41 2.72
C LEU A 73 -6.85 -12.84 4.19
N ILE A 74 -7.11 -11.94 5.14
CA ILE A 74 -7.16 -12.21 6.57
C ILE A 74 -8.59 -12.04 7.09
N GLY A 75 -9.04 -12.97 7.90
CA GLY A 75 -10.41 -12.98 8.40
C GLY A 75 -10.51 -13.69 9.75
N SER A 76 -11.75 -13.88 10.21
CA SER A 76 -12.02 -14.51 11.51
C SER A 76 -11.95 -16.03 11.50
N ASN A 77 -12.03 -16.69 10.34
CA ASN A 77 -12.12 -18.14 10.21
C ASN A 77 -10.98 -18.70 9.35
N GLY A 78 -10.40 -19.83 9.78
CA GLY A 78 -9.40 -20.57 9.03
C GLY A 78 -8.03 -20.65 9.71
N ASP A 79 -7.11 -21.36 9.10
CA ASP A 79 -5.74 -21.53 9.57
C ASP A 79 -5.00 -20.18 9.54
N VAL A 80 -4.60 -19.69 10.69
CA VAL A 80 -3.90 -18.41 10.90
C VAL A 80 -2.61 -18.35 10.09
N ARG A 81 -1.84 -19.44 10.06
CA ARG A 81 -0.60 -19.51 9.30
C ARG A 81 -0.85 -19.32 7.80
N LEU A 82 -1.85 -20.01 7.25
CA LEU A 82 -2.18 -19.88 5.82
C LEU A 82 -2.69 -18.48 5.47
N GLN A 83 -3.48 -17.86 6.35
CA GLN A 83 -3.95 -16.48 6.15
C GLN A 83 -2.79 -15.49 6.13
N LEU A 84 -1.87 -15.59 7.09
CA LEU A 84 -0.67 -14.74 7.15
C LEU A 84 0.25 -14.96 5.94
N ILE A 85 0.43 -16.21 5.46
CA ILE A 85 1.22 -16.47 4.25
C ILE A 85 0.59 -15.83 3.03
N ARG A 86 -0.73 -15.95 2.84
CA ARG A 86 -1.44 -15.32 1.71
C ARG A 86 -1.31 -13.81 1.74
N PHE A 87 -1.51 -13.22 2.92
CA PHE A 87 -1.34 -11.78 3.13
C PHE A 87 0.09 -11.33 2.81
N ALA A 88 1.10 -11.94 3.43
CA ALA A 88 2.51 -11.61 3.21
C ALA A 88 2.91 -11.76 1.74
N ASN A 89 2.52 -12.86 1.09
CA ASN A 89 2.79 -13.11 -0.32
C ASN A 89 2.18 -12.00 -1.20
N SER A 90 0.90 -11.67 -1.01
CA SER A 90 0.22 -10.63 -1.79
C SER A 90 0.84 -9.26 -1.57
N LEU A 91 1.12 -8.88 -0.31
CA LEU A 91 1.78 -7.63 0.02
C LEU A 91 3.17 -7.52 -0.62
N MET A 92 4.00 -8.56 -0.47
CA MET A 92 5.34 -8.57 -1.05
C MET A 92 5.32 -8.50 -2.58
N GLN A 93 4.36 -9.15 -3.24
CA GLN A 93 4.17 -9.03 -4.69
C GLN A 93 3.84 -7.58 -5.09
N VAL A 94 2.93 -6.91 -4.39
CA VAL A 94 2.58 -5.51 -4.64
C VAL A 94 3.79 -4.59 -4.42
N LEU A 95 4.51 -4.76 -3.32
CA LEU A 95 5.71 -3.95 -3.01
C LEU A 95 6.87 -4.17 -4.00
N ALA A 96 6.92 -5.33 -4.65
CA ALA A 96 7.93 -5.63 -5.67
C ALA A 96 7.60 -5.04 -7.04
N THR A 97 6.37 -4.54 -7.28
CA THR A 97 6.02 -3.94 -8.57
C THR A 97 6.73 -2.61 -8.79
N ALA A 98 7.14 -2.36 -10.05
CA ALA A 98 7.75 -1.09 -10.43
C ALA A 98 6.82 0.11 -10.17
N GLU A 99 5.51 -0.07 -10.37
CA GLU A 99 4.49 0.94 -10.15
C GLU A 99 4.43 1.37 -8.67
N THR A 100 4.31 0.40 -7.74
CA THR A 100 4.28 0.69 -6.30
C THR A 100 5.58 1.34 -5.83
N GLN A 101 6.74 0.85 -6.28
CA GLN A 101 8.02 1.44 -5.93
C GLN A 101 8.14 2.88 -6.40
N GLN A 102 7.69 3.17 -7.63
CA GLN A 102 7.73 4.52 -8.17
C GLN A 102 6.77 5.45 -7.42
N LEU A 103 5.57 4.97 -7.09
CA LEU A 103 4.61 5.69 -6.27
C LEU A 103 5.20 6.05 -4.90
N LEU A 104 5.84 5.10 -4.23
CA LEU A 104 6.48 5.32 -2.93
C LEU A 104 7.64 6.32 -3.03
N ARG A 105 8.45 6.27 -4.10
CA ARG A 105 9.51 7.27 -4.35
C ARG A 105 8.91 8.67 -4.51
N VAL A 106 7.80 8.81 -5.24
CA VAL A 106 7.08 10.09 -5.37
C VAL A 106 6.58 10.56 -3.99
N ALA A 107 5.96 9.67 -3.20
CA ALA A 107 5.51 9.99 -1.84
C ALA A 107 6.66 10.50 -0.96
N ILE A 108 7.79 9.82 -0.98
CA ILE A 108 8.99 10.20 -0.22
C ILE A 108 9.52 11.57 -0.70
N SER A 109 9.56 11.82 -2.01
CA SER A 109 10.10 13.06 -2.58
C SER A 109 9.33 14.32 -2.16
N VAL A 110 8.03 14.19 -1.85
CA VAL A 110 7.17 15.30 -1.41
C VAL A 110 7.04 15.40 0.11
N SER A 111 7.41 14.36 0.87
CA SER A 111 7.20 14.26 2.32
C SER A 111 7.93 15.34 3.12
N GLY A 112 9.10 15.77 2.67
CA GLY A 112 9.87 16.83 3.36
C GLY A 112 9.38 18.25 3.09
N LYS A 113 8.48 18.44 2.12
CA LYS A 113 8.03 19.76 1.64
C LYS A 113 6.56 20.05 1.91
N SER A 114 5.76 19.02 2.19
CA SER A 114 4.32 19.12 2.38
C SER A 114 3.79 18.03 3.31
N THR A 115 2.52 18.14 3.72
CA THR A 115 1.82 17.11 4.51
C THR A 115 1.36 15.92 3.66
N THR A 116 1.55 15.95 2.34
CA THR A 116 1.06 14.93 1.40
C THR A 116 1.57 13.53 1.73
N GLY A 117 2.86 13.40 2.03
CA GLY A 117 3.44 12.12 2.40
C GLY A 117 2.84 11.55 3.69
N ARG A 118 2.62 12.41 4.71
CA ARG A 118 1.95 12.02 5.94
C ARG A 118 0.50 11.58 5.69
N HIS A 119 -0.27 12.35 4.96
CA HIS A 119 -1.64 11.99 4.60
C HIS A 119 -1.71 10.68 3.82
N PHE A 120 -0.74 10.44 2.91
CA PHE A 120 -0.66 9.16 2.21
C PHE A 120 -0.45 7.99 3.17
N PHE A 121 0.46 8.15 4.14
CA PHE A 121 0.72 7.14 5.16
C PHE A 121 -0.53 6.90 6.03
N ASP A 122 -1.11 7.96 6.61
CA ASP A 122 -2.22 7.88 7.57
C ASP A 122 -3.49 7.28 6.94
N LEU A 123 -3.80 7.62 5.68
CA LEU A 123 -5.03 7.21 5.00
C LEU A 123 -4.87 5.93 4.14
N GLY A 124 -3.65 5.48 3.93
CA GLY A 124 -3.35 4.28 3.15
C GLY A 124 -2.72 3.18 4.00
N THR A 125 -1.44 3.30 4.23
CA THR A 125 -0.63 2.26 4.89
C THR A 125 -1.11 1.98 6.30
N GLU A 126 -1.36 3.01 7.10
CA GLU A 126 -1.78 2.87 8.49
C GLU A 126 -3.10 2.13 8.64
N VAL A 127 -4.08 2.41 7.75
CA VAL A 127 -5.39 1.73 7.77
C VAL A 127 -5.25 0.21 7.56
N VAL A 128 -4.35 -0.22 6.67
CA VAL A 128 -4.08 -1.65 6.46
C VAL A 128 -3.53 -2.29 7.73
N TRP A 129 -2.54 -1.65 8.37
CA TRP A 129 -1.88 -2.22 9.54
C TRP A 129 -2.74 -2.19 10.80
N GLN A 130 -3.65 -1.22 10.96
CA GLN A 130 -4.68 -1.26 12.00
C GLN A 130 -5.62 -2.47 11.84
N ARG A 131 -5.97 -2.85 10.60
CA ARG A 131 -6.74 -4.07 10.35
C ARG A 131 -5.96 -5.34 10.67
N VAL A 132 -4.65 -5.33 10.41
CA VAL A 132 -3.77 -6.44 10.81
C VAL A 132 -3.69 -6.54 12.33
N ALA A 133 -3.56 -5.42 13.05
CA ALA A 133 -3.56 -5.41 14.52
C ALA A 133 -4.86 -5.99 15.09
N LEU A 134 -6.01 -5.59 14.56
CA LEU A 134 -7.31 -6.17 14.95
C LEU A 134 -7.39 -7.68 14.66
N PHE A 135 -6.83 -8.13 13.52
CA PHE A 135 -6.72 -9.55 13.24
C PHE A 135 -5.85 -10.26 14.27
N MET A 136 -4.67 -9.70 14.64
CA MET A 136 -3.79 -10.28 15.66
C MET A 136 -4.49 -10.39 17.02
N GLU A 137 -5.24 -9.35 17.43
CA GLU A 137 -6.04 -9.35 18.66
C GLU A 137 -7.06 -10.49 18.66
N ASN A 138 -7.82 -10.63 17.58
CA ASN A 138 -8.82 -11.70 17.44
C ASN A 138 -8.18 -13.10 17.51
N GLN A 139 -7.00 -13.29 16.89
CA GLN A 139 -6.30 -14.57 16.94
C GLN A 139 -5.69 -14.86 18.31
N ALA A 140 -5.27 -13.85 19.03
CA ALA A 140 -4.81 -13.99 20.42
C ALA A 140 -5.97 -14.35 21.36
N GLN A 141 -7.15 -13.75 21.18
CA GLN A 141 -8.37 -14.11 21.92
C GLN A 141 -8.82 -15.56 21.63
N ALA A 142 -8.67 -16.01 20.37
CA ALA A 142 -8.95 -17.37 19.97
C ALA A 142 -7.89 -18.41 20.41
N GLY A 143 -6.76 -17.99 20.98
CA GLY A 143 -5.70 -18.86 21.47
C GLY A 143 -4.73 -19.36 20.39
N TYR A 144 -4.71 -18.77 19.21
CA TYR A 144 -3.74 -19.10 18.15
C TYR A 144 -2.45 -18.28 18.23
N LEU A 145 -2.54 -17.07 18.77
CA LEU A 145 -1.40 -16.20 19.04
C LEU A 145 -1.29 -15.93 20.54
N ARG A 146 -0.11 -15.54 20.99
CA ARG A 146 0.12 -15.10 22.37
C ARG A 146 -0.67 -13.83 22.65
N LYS A 147 -1.03 -13.60 23.92
CA LYS A 147 -1.70 -12.38 24.37
C LYS A 147 -0.70 -11.23 24.55
N ASP A 148 0.02 -10.93 23.47
CA ASP A 148 0.91 -9.79 23.38
C ASP A 148 0.13 -8.55 22.89
N ASP A 149 0.76 -7.38 22.90
CA ASP A 149 0.20 -6.15 22.33
C ASP A 149 -0.03 -6.33 20.81
N PRO A 150 -1.27 -6.20 20.30
CA PRO A 150 -1.59 -6.44 18.91
C PRO A 150 -0.92 -5.44 17.95
N ASP A 151 -0.69 -4.19 18.38
CA ASP A 151 0.00 -3.18 17.57
C ASP A 151 1.49 -3.54 17.43
N VAL A 152 2.11 -4.05 18.49
CA VAL A 152 3.49 -4.55 18.47
C VAL A 152 3.60 -5.78 17.57
N MET A 153 2.66 -6.72 17.65
CA MET A 153 2.62 -7.89 16.75
C MET A 153 2.48 -7.46 15.28
N ALA A 154 1.57 -6.54 14.99
CA ALA A 154 1.38 -6.01 13.64
C ALA A 154 2.64 -5.29 13.13
N MET A 155 3.32 -4.49 13.97
CA MET A 155 4.58 -3.83 13.65
C MET A 155 5.70 -4.85 13.34
N HIS A 156 5.83 -5.90 14.11
CA HIS A 156 6.81 -6.97 13.85
C HIS A 156 6.52 -7.67 12.53
N PHE A 157 5.25 -8.02 12.29
CA PHE A 157 4.84 -8.66 11.03
C PHE A 157 5.07 -7.76 9.83
N ARG A 158 4.75 -6.46 9.95
CA ARG A 158 5.05 -5.43 8.95
C ARG A 158 6.54 -5.41 8.60
N THR A 159 7.39 -5.31 9.61
CA THR A 159 8.85 -5.22 9.42
C THR A 159 9.38 -6.43 8.66
N LEU A 160 8.86 -7.63 8.95
CA LEU A 160 9.21 -8.84 8.21
C LEU A 160 8.76 -8.77 6.75
N CYS A 161 7.51 -8.38 6.49
CA CYS A 161 6.97 -8.30 5.13
C CYS A 161 7.65 -7.21 4.28
N GLU A 162 8.08 -6.12 4.89
CA GLU A 162 8.71 -4.97 4.24
C GLU A 162 10.25 -5.04 4.23
N CYS A 163 10.86 -6.18 4.58
CA CYS A 163 12.31 -6.32 4.78
C CYS A 163 13.16 -5.92 3.56
N ASP A 164 12.65 -6.05 2.34
CA ASP A 164 13.34 -5.65 1.11
C ASP A 164 12.95 -4.26 0.61
N LEU A 165 11.95 -3.62 1.23
CA LEU A 165 11.33 -2.40 0.69
C LEU A 165 12.36 -1.28 0.48
N MET A 166 13.24 -1.04 1.44
CA MET A 166 14.27 -0.01 1.31
C MET A 166 15.21 -0.30 0.14
N ALA A 167 15.63 -1.57 -0.02
CA ALA A 167 16.47 -1.97 -1.15
C ALA A 167 15.74 -1.77 -2.49
N HIS A 168 14.46 -2.11 -2.58
CA HIS A 168 13.64 -1.86 -3.77
C HIS A 168 13.54 -0.36 -4.08
N LEU A 169 13.32 0.48 -3.08
CA LEU A 169 13.24 1.94 -3.27
C LEU A 169 14.54 2.55 -3.75
N LEU A 170 15.68 1.96 -3.36
CA LEU A 170 17.01 2.37 -3.81
C LEU A 170 17.43 1.71 -5.15
N GLY A 171 16.57 0.87 -5.75
CA GLY A 171 16.89 0.16 -6.99
C GLY A 171 17.88 -1.01 -6.83
N ALA A 172 18.12 -1.45 -5.58
CA ALA A 172 19.04 -2.53 -5.21
C ALA A 172 18.31 -3.78 -4.68
N GLY A 173 16.97 -3.79 -4.73
CA GLY A 173 16.16 -4.89 -4.24
C GLY A 173 16.28 -6.15 -5.10
N PRO A 174 16.08 -7.33 -4.50
CA PRO A 174 16.14 -8.60 -5.23
C PRO A 174 15.00 -8.70 -6.25
N VAL A 175 15.31 -9.19 -7.44
CA VAL A 175 14.29 -9.55 -8.44
C VAL A 175 13.87 -10.98 -8.17
N LEU A 176 12.73 -11.16 -7.51
CA LEU A 176 12.19 -12.46 -7.13
C LEU A 176 11.02 -12.83 -8.05
N ASN A 177 10.98 -14.10 -8.47
CA ASN A 177 9.79 -14.66 -9.12
C ASN A 177 8.73 -15.03 -8.08
N ARG A 178 7.53 -15.45 -8.55
CA ARG A 178 6.40 -15.78 -7.66
C ARG A 178 6.72 -16.88 -6.66
N ASP A 179 7.43 -17.91 -7.06
CA ASP A 179 7.75 -19.03 -6.17
C ASP A 179 8.74 -18.61 -5.08
N GLN A 180 9.71 -17.78 -5.44
CA GLN A 180 10.66 -17.19 -4.49
C GLN A 180 9.98 -16.25 -3.49
N ILE A 181 9.03 -15.43 -3.94
CA ILE A 181 8.23 -14.57 -3.04
C ILE A 181 7.39 -15.45 -2.10
N ASN A 182 6.75 -16.50 -2.61
CA ASN A 182 5.96 -17.40 -1.79
C ASN A 182 6.82 -18.16 -0.74
N ALA A 183 7.97 -18.64 -1.13
CA ALA A 183 8.92 -19.29 -0.22
C ALA A 183 9.39 -18.31 0.87
N LYS A 184 9.70 -17.08 0.49
CA LYS A 184 10.10 -16.02 1.44
C LYS A 184 8.96 -15.65 2.37
N ALA A 185 7.74 -15.44 1.88
CA ALA A 185 6.56 -15.16 2.69
C ALA A 185 6.32 -16.28 3.73
N THR A 186 6.44 -17.55 3.30
CA THR A 186 6.33 -18.70 4.20
C THR A 186 7.37 -18.65 5.31
N LEU A 187 8.65 -18.41 4.97
CA LEU A 187 9.73 -18.29 5.94
C LEU A 187 9.48 -17.17 6.96
N LEU A 188 9.07 -15.99 6.49
CA LEU A 188 8.81 -14.83 7.35
C LEU A 188 7.63 -15.05 8.29
N VAL A 189 6.57 -15.71 7.82
CA VAL A 189 5.44 -16.09 8.67
C VAL A 189 5.86 -17.13 9.72
N ASP A 190 6.68 -18.11 9.36
CA ASP A 190 7.18 -19.09 10.31
C ASP A 190 8.07 -18.45 11.38
N LEU A 191 8.87 -17.44 11.02
CA LEU A 191 9.63 -16.63 11.99
C LEU A 191 8.69 -15.85 12.94
N PHE A 192 7.67 -15.20 12.38
CA PHE A 192 6.67 -14.48 13.15
C PHE A 192 5.95 -15.41 14.14
N LEU A 193 5.50 -16.57 13.70
CA LEU A 193 4.78 -17.53 14.54
C LEU A 193 5.68 -18.19 15.60
N ARG A 194 6.99 -18.32 15.38
CA ARG A 194 7.91 -18.74 16.47
C ARG A 194 7.99 -17.71 17.59
N ALA A 195 7.83 -16.43 17.28
CA ALA A 195 7.84 -15.35 18.28
C ALA A 195 6.48 -15.19 18.96
N HIS A 196 5.39 -15.20 18.17
CA HIS A 196 4.05 -14.80 18.61
C HIS A 196 2.99 -15.91 18.57
N GLY A 197 3.28 -17.07 18.00
CA GLY A 197 2.38 -18.22 18.01
C GLY A 197 2.22 -18.77 19.43
N GLU A 198 0.99 -19.15 19.82
CA GLU A 198 0.80 -19.91 21.03
C GLU A 198 1.43 -21.30 20.85
N LYS A 199 2.20 -21.74 21.83
CA LYS A 199 2.71 -23.11 21.80
C LYS A 199 1.50 -24.04 21.98
N GLN A 200 1.15 -24.82 20.97
CA GLN A 200 0.36 -26.01 21.21
C GLN A 200 1.21 -26.93 22.08
N LEU A 201 0.75 -27.10 23.31
CA LEU A 201 1.27 -28.09 24.27
C LEU A 201 1.04 -29.50 23.72
#